data_c98623fc88fa1d283dc87a9a06ca97f2
#
_entry.id   c98623fc88fa1d283dc87a9a06ca97f2
#
_cell.length_a   1.000
_cell.length_b   1.000
_cell.length_c   1.000
_cell.angle_alpha   90.00
_cell.angle_beta   90.00
_cell.angle_gamma   90.00
#
_symmetry.space_group_name_H-M   'P 1'
#
loop_
_entity.id
_entity.type
_entity.pdbx_description
1 polymer ?
#
loop_
_entity_poly.entity_id
_entity_poly.type
_entity_poly.pdbx_seq_one_letter_code
_entity_poly.pdbx_strand_id
1 'polypeptide(L)'
;MNSNQSFGETIRALRKKSSEPLRVVAAAVEMDSTLLSKIERGERFPTEPQIVRFAKYFNVPQNELRTLVIAEKIVAQYGHHAATIRAMKIVKARAGVSAKDRK
;
A
#
# COMPACT_ATOMS: atom_id res chain seq x y z
N MET A 1 -1.53 -4.14 11.16
CA MET A 1 -1.49 -2.79 10.61
C MET A 1 -2.86 -2.14 10.69
N ASN A 2 -2.90 -0.84 10.90
CA ASN A 2 -4.15 -0.11 10.99
C ASN A 2 -4.70 0.19 9.59
N SER A 3 -5.88 -0.31 9.26
CA SER A 3 -6.49 -0.11 7.94
C SER A 3 -6.89 1.35 7.67
N ASN A 4 -6.93 2.20 8.70
CA ASN A 4 -7.22 3.63 8.53
C ASN A 4 -6.00 4.44 8.13
N GLN A 5 -4.82 3.83 8.18
CA GLN A 5 -3.60 4.49 7.73
C GLN A 5 -3.38 4.26 6.25
N SER A 6 -2.88 5.29 5.57
CA SER A 6 -2.45 5.14 4.18
C SER A 6 -1.18 4.30 4.12
N PHE A 7 -0.82 3.87 2.91
CA PHE A 7 0.45 3.17 2.70
C PHE A 7 1.62 4.03 3.20
N GLY A 8 1.67 5.30 2.81
CA GLY A 8 2.74 6.21 3.22
C GLY A 8 2.83 6.40 4.72
N GLU A 9 1.69 6.58 5.37
CA GLU A 9 1.64 6.69 6.83
C GLU A 9 2.11 5.41 7.51
N THR A 10 1.76 4.26 6.96
CA THR A 10 2.19 2.96 7.46
C THR A 10 3.72 2.83 7.37
N ILE A 11 4.30 3.18 6.23
CA ILE A 11 5.76 3.11 6.05
C ILE A 11 6.47 4.07 7.02
N ARG A 12 5.95 5.28 7.15
CA ARG A 12 6.52 6.26 8.08
C ARG A 12 6.47 5.76 9.52
N ALA A 13 5.36 5.16 9.93
CA ALA A 13 5.21 4.61 11.26
C ALA A 13 6.19 3.48 11.54
N LEU A 14 6.36 2.58 10.57
CA LEU A 14 7.33 1.48 10.66
C LEU A 14 8.76 2.02 10.79
N ARG A 15 9.11 3.03 9.97
CA ARG A 15 10.44 3.64 10.02
C ARG A 15 10.69 4.31 11.37
N LYS A 16 9.72 5.06 11.87
CA LYS A 16 9.86 5.76 13.16
C LYS A 16 9.94 4.79 14.33
N LYS A 17 9.20 3.69 14.26
CA LYS A 17 9.25 2.65 15.28
C LYS A 17 10.65 2.06 15.39
N SER A 18 11.37 1.95 14.28
CA SER A 18 12.74 1.46 14.23
C SER A 18 13.77 2.55 14.52
N SER A 19 13.33 3.79 14.69
CA SER A 19 14.20 4.97 14.91
C SER A 19 15.19 5.17 13.76
N GLU A 20 14.80 4.84 12.55
CA GLU A 20 15.70 4.92 11.40
C GLU A 20 15.52 6.22 10.63
N PRO A 21 16.65 6.86 10.23
CA PRO A 21 16.57 8.04 9.37
C PRO A 21 16.03 7.68 7.99
N LEU A 22 15.43 8.67 7.34
CA LEU A 22 14.86 8.51 6.01
C LEU A 22 15.88 7.94 5.01
N ARG A 23 17.12 8.46 5.01
CA ARG A 23 18.16 8.03 4.07
C ARG A 23 18.56 6.57 4.23
N VAL A 24 18.51 6.06 5.46
CA VAL A 24 18.89 4.67 5.74
C VAL A 24 17.84 3.71 5.15
N VAL A 25 16.57 4.01 5.39
CA VAL A 25 15.49 3.18 4.84
C VAL A 25 15.46 3.29 3.31
N ALA A 26 15.62 4.50 2.79
CA ALA A 26 15.63 4.71 1.33
C ALA A 26 16.71 3.84 0.67
N ALA A 27 17.93 3.86 1.20
CA ALA A 27 19.02 3.04 0.66
C ALA A 27 18.68 1.55 0.73
N ALA A 28 18.10 1.10 1.84
CA ALA A 28 17.74 -0.31 2.04
C ALA A 28 16.68 -0.79 1.04
N VAL A 29 15.75 0.09 0.64
CA VAL A 29 14.70 -0.26 -0.32
C VAL A 29 15.03 0.24 -1.73
N GLU A 30 16.28 0.61 -1.97
CA GLU A 30 16.84 0.96 -3.28
C GLU A 30 16.15 2.14 -3.95
N MET A 31 15.94 3.22 -3.20
CA MET A 31 15.41 4.46 -3.74
C MET A 31 16.12 5.64 -3.08
N ASP A 32 15.99 6.85 -3.65
CA ASP A 32 16.54 8.03 -3.00
C ASP A 32 15.60 8.54 -1.91
N SER A 33 16.13 9.36 -1.02
CA SER A 33 15.37 9.90 0.12
C SER A 33 14.22 10.80 -0.33
N THR A 34 14.36 11.48 -1.45
CA THR A 34 13.30 12.35 -1.98
C THR A 34 12.10 11.53 -2.38
N LEU A 35 12.31 10.41 -3.07
CA LEU A 35 11.22 9.52 -3.47
C LEU A 35 10.56 8.91 -2.24
N LEU A 36 11.33 8.41 -1.28
CA LEU A 36 10.76 7.85 -0.06
C LEU A 36 9.92 8.89 0.69
N SER A 37 10.41 10.11 0.79
CA SER A 37 9.67 11.20 1.42
C SER A 37 8.33 11.45 0.72
N LYS A 38 8.32 11.45 -0.61
CA LYS A 38 7.08 11.63 -1.39
C LYS A 38 6.11 10.48 -1.18
N ILE A 39 6.62 9.25 -1.10
CA ILE A 39 5.78 8.08 -0.83
C ILE A 39 5.17 8.19 0.56
N GLU A 40 5.95 8.56 1.57
CA GLU A 40 5.45 8.71 2.95
C GLU A 40 4.36 9.78 3.04
N ARG A 41 4.45 10.83 2.22
CA ARG A 41 3.44 11.90 2.19
C ARG A 41 2.25 11.61 1.28
N GLY A 42 2.25 10.46 0.60
CA GLY A 42 1.16 10.10 -0.30
C GLY A 42 1.19 10.81 -1.65
N GLU A 43 2.32 11.43 -2.01
CA GLU A 43 2.47 12.15 -3.28
C GLU A 43 2.87 11.23 -4.43
N ARG A 44 3.37 10.04 -4.12
CA ARG A 44 3.76 9.03 -5.11
C ARG A 44 3.35 7.66 -4.61
N PHE A 45 2.90 6.82 -5.54
CA PHE A 45 2.64 5.42 -5.23
C PHE A 45 3.91 4.60 -5.45
N PRO A 46 4.16 3.58 -4.62
CA PRO A 46 5.27 2.68 -4.87
C PRO A 46 4.97 1.76 -6.05
N THR A 47 6.02 1.29 -6.71
CA THR A 47 5.91 0.25 -7.75
C THR A 47 5.80 -1.11 -7.05
N GLU A 48 5.41 -2.15 -7.80
CA GLU A 48 5.36 -3.52 -7.25
C GLU A 48 6.70 -3.97 -6.67
N PRO A 49 7.84 -3.81 -7.36
CA PRO A 49 9.12 -4.17 -6.76
C PRO A 49 9.43 -3.40 -5.48
N GLN A 50 9.00 -2.14 -5.40
CA GLN A 50 9.21 -1.34 -4.19
C GLN A 50 8.35 -1.85 -3.04
N ILE A 51 7.12 -2.26 -3.30
CA ILE A 51 6.25 -2.88 -2.28
C ILE A 51 6.93 -4.12 -1.71
N VAL A 52 7.49 -4.96 -2.57
CA VAL A 52 8.21 -6.17 -2.15
C VAL A 52 9.39 -5.82 -1.26
N ARG A 53 10.16 -4.79 -1.61
CA ARG A 53 11.33 -4.36 -0.83
C ARG A 53 10.92 -3.82 0.54
N PHE A 54 9.87 -3.02 0.61
CA PHE A 54 9.35 -2.53 1.89
C PHE A 54 8.88 -3.68 2.77
N ALA A 55 8.14 -4.63 2.21
CA ALA A 55 7.63 -5.78 2.97
C ALA A 55 8.77 -6.59 3.55
N LYS A 56 9.81 -6.83 2.75
CA LYS A 56 10.98 -7.59 3.17
C LYS A 56 11.77 -6.84 4.24
N TYR A 57 12.00 -5.55 4.03
CA TYR A 57 12.79 -4.74 4.94
C TYR A 57 12.14 -4.61 6.32
N PHE A 58 10.84 -4.32 6.34
CA PHE A 58 10.10 -4.15 7.60
C PHE A 58 9.51 -5.45 8.13
N ASN A 59 9.71 -6.55 7.44
CA ASN A 59 9.19 -7.87 7.82
C ASN A 59 7.67 -7.84 8.06
N VAL A 60 6.95 -7.31 7.10
CA VAL A 60 5.48 -7.27 7.10
C VAL A 60 4.95 -8.00 5.87
N PRO A 61 3.73 -8.57 5.93
CA PRO A 61 3.19 -9.30 4.79
C PRO A 61 3.04 -8.41 3.56
N GLN A 62 3.55 -8.88 2.44
CA GLN A 62 3.52 -8.14 1.17
C GLN A 62 2.09 -7.80 0.76
N ASN A 63 1.15 -8.72 0.93
CA ASN A 63 -0.24 -8.49 0.56
C ASN A 63 -0.92 -7.42 1.39
N GLU A 64 -0.52 -7.24 2.65
CA GLU A 64 -1.07 -6.16 3.47
C GLU A 64 -0.68 -4.80 2.90
N LEU A 65 0.59 -4.66 2.52
CA LEU A 65 1.08 -3.42 1.91
C LEU A 65 0.42 -3.18 0.55
N ARG A 66 0.32 -4.23 -0.27
CA ARG A 66 -0.31 -4.12 -1.59
C ARG A 66 -1.78 -3.71 -1.47
N THR A 67 -2.49 -4.26 -0.49
CA THR A 67 -3.89 -3.93 -0.23
C THR A 67 -4.07 -2.44 0.03
N LEU A 68 -3.19 -1.85 0.86
CA LEU A 68 -3.25 -0.42 1.14
C LEU A 68 -3.03 0.42 -0.12
N VAL A 69 -2.06 0.04 -0.95
CA VAL A 69 -1.77 0.76 -2.19
C VAL A 69 -2.97 0.69 -3.14
N ILE A 70 -3.57 -0.49 -3.31
CA ILE A 70 -4.72 -0.66 -4.18
C ILE A 70 -5.90 0.19 -3.69
N ALA A 71 -6.17 0.18 -2.39
CA ALA A 71 -7.24 0.98 -1.82
C ALA A 71 -7.04 2.47 -2.12
N GLU A 72 -5.81 2.97 -1.94
CA GLU A 72 -5.52 4.37 -2.21
C GLU A 72 -5.63 4.72 -3.69
N LYS A 73 -5.24 3.82 -4.57
CA LYS A 73 -5.39 4.02 -6.02
C LYS A 73 -6.84 4.10 -6.42
N ILE A 74 -7.70 3.26 -5.82
CA ILE A 74 -9.14 3.30 -6.07
C ILE A 74 -9.70 4.66 -5.66
N VAL A 75 -9.34 5.13 -4.46
CA VAL A 75 -9.81 6.43 -3.97
C VAL A 75 -9.27 7.57 -4.83
N ALA A 76 -7.99 7.52 -5.21
CA ALA A 76 -7.37 8.55 -6.02
C ALA A 76 -8.03 8.66 -7.39
N GLN A 77 -8.42 7.54 -7.99
CA GLN A 77 -8.98 7.52 -9.33
C GLN A 77 -10.50 7.67 -9.34
N TYR A 78 -11.20 7.08 -8.38
CA TYR A 78 -12.66 6.99 -8.40
C TYR A 78 -13.37 7.70 -7.24
N GLY A 79 -12.64 8.10 -6.20
CA GLY A 79 -13.22 8.76 -5.03
C GLY A 79 -13.95 7.79 -4.11
N HIS A 80 -14.68 8.37 -3.15
CA HIS A 80 -15.43 7.60 -2.14
C HIS A 80 -16.94 7.58 -2.41
N HIS A 81 -17.36 7.78 -3.65
CA HIS A 81 -18.77 7.89 -3.98
C HIS A 81 -19.52 6.57 -3.74
N ALA A 82 -20.84 6.69 -3.63
CA ALA A 82 -21.72 5.52 -3.50
C ALA A 82 -21.51 4.55 -4.67
N ALA A 83 -21.28 5.07 -5.88
CA ALA A 83 -21.02 4.23 -7.05
C ALA A 83 -19.72 3.43 -6.90
N THR A 84 -18.68 4.05 -6.34
CA THR A 84 -17.39 3.36 -6.09
C THR A 84 -17.60 2.22 -5.11
N ILE A 85 -18.31 2.47 -4.02
CA ILE A 85 -18.57 1.44 -3.00
C ILE A 85 -19.40 0.29 -3.58
N ARG A 86 -20.43 0.61 -4.37
CA ARG A 86 -21.25 -0.44 -5.02
C ARG A 86 -20.42 -1.23 -6.02
N ALA A 87 -19.54 -0.57 -6.77
CA ALA A 87 -18.66 -1.23 -7.73
C ALA A 87 -17.73 -2.23 -7.02
N MET A 88 -17.19 -1.85 -5.85
CA MET A 88 -16.33 -2.75 -5.07
C MET A 88 -17.09 -4.00 -4.60
N LYS A 89 -18.36 -3.85 -4.24
CA LYS A 89 -19.20 -4.99 -3.87
C LYS A 89 -19.42 -5.93 -5.04
N ILE A 90 -19.59 -5.39 -6.24
CA ILE A 90 -19.73 -6.19 -7.47
C ILE A 90 -18.44 -6.97 -7.74
N VAL A 91 -17.29 -6.31 -7.63
CA VAL A 91 -15.99 -6.96 -7.81
C VAL A 91 -15.81 -8.10 -6.80
N LYS A 92 -16.14 -7.84 -5.54
CA LYS A 92 -16.06 -8.85 -4.48
C LYS A 92 -16.95 -10.06 -4.78
N ALA A 93 -18.17 -9.80 -5.22
CA ALA A 93 -19.12 -10.88 -5.55
C ALA A 93 -18.63 -11.72 -6.71
N ARG A 94 -18.13 -11.07 -7.78
CA ARG A 94 -17.56 -11.77 -8.94
C ARG A 94 -16.35 -12.61 -8.56
N ALA A 95 -15.46 -12.06 -7.72
CA ALA A 95 -14.28 -12.78 -7.24
C ALA A 95 -14.67 -14.00 -6.41
N GLY A 96 -15.71 -13.88 -5.56
CA GLY A 96 -16.22 -14.98 -4.76
C GLY A 96 -16.78 -16.10 -5.62
N VAL A 97 -17.57 -15.75 -6.65
CA VAL A 97 -18.10 -16.72 -7.60
C VAL A 97 -16.97 -17.42 -8.35
N SER A 98 -16.01 -16.64 -8.85
CA SER A 98 -14.84 -17.16 -9.57
C SER A 98 -14.03 -18.12 -8.69
N ALA A 99 -13.83 -17.79 -7.41
CA ALA A 99 -13.11 -18.65 -6.48
C ALA A 99 -13.85 -19.97 -6.25
N LYS A 100 -15.20 -19.94 -6.19
CA LYS A 100 -16.01 -21.17 -6.06
C LYS A 100 -15.89 -22.04 -7.30
N ASP A 101 -15.86 -21.44 -8.47
CA ASP A 101 -15.78 -22.17 -9.73
C ASP A 101 -14.44 -22.88 -9.93
N ARG A 102 -13.44 -22.49 -9.17
CA ARG A 102 -12.09 -23.05 -9.28
C ARG A 102 -11.87 -24.33 -8.46
N LYS A 103 -12.84 -24.75 -7.71
CA LYS A 103 -12.73 -25.96 -6.89
C LYS A 103 -12.72 -27.24 -7.72
#